data_6017b4dbeb258e7bab01d0a77012deb1
#
_entry.id   6017b4dbeb258e7bab01d0a77012deb1
#
_cell.length_a   1.000
_cell.length_b   1.000
_cell.length_c   1.000
_cell.angle_alpha   90.00
_cell.angle_beta   90.00
_cell.angle_gamma   90.00
#
_symmetry.space_group_name_H-M   'P 1'
#
loop_
_entity.id
_entity.type
_entity.pdbx_description
1 polymer ?
#
loop_
_entity_poly.entity_id
_entity_poly.type
_entity_poly.pdbx_seq_one_letter_code
_entity_poly.pdbx_strand_id
1 'polypeptide(L)'
;MRYGFTTGSCAAAASKAAAYMLLTGKRKTEITIETPKGIPYTAQLVDIVRSEKEVSCAVEKDGGDDPDITTGTLIYAKVSCVDCAMEAKQGHPQIVIDGGIGVGRVTKPGLDQPVGNAAINHVPREMIEKEVLQICSLVDYKGSLRVEISVPEGEGLAEHTFNPRLGIVGGISILGTSGIVEPMSNQAILDTIKVELNQRKAQ
;
A
#
# COMPACT_ATOMS: atom_id res chain seq x y z
N MET A 1 25.03 -6.15 -2.81
CA MET A 1 23.73 -5.71 -3.34
C MET A 1 22.89 -5.23 -2.17
N ARG A 2 22.38 -4.01 -2.26
CA ARG A 2 21.52 -3.38 -1.24
C ARG A 2 20.06 -3.76 -1.53
N TYR A 3 19.35 -4.25 -0.53
CA TYR A 3 17.91 -4.49 -0.60
C TYR A 3 17.14 -3.17 -0.68
N GLY A 4 16.01 -3.19 -1.36
CA GLY A 4 15.02 -2.13 -1.36
C GLY A 4 13.76 -2.53 -0.60
N PHE A 5 12.75 -1.66 -0.64
CA PHE A 5 11.43 -1.89 -0.03
C PHE A 5 10.34 -1.84 -1.10
N THR A 6 9.34 -2.69 -0.94
CA THR A 6 8.24 -2.80 -1.91
C THR A 6 7.28 -1.62 -1.84
N THR A 7 6.47 -1.42 -2.88
CA THR A 7 5.35 -0.44 -2.86
C THR A 7 4.40 -0.72 -1.68
N GLY A 8 4.20 -2.01 -1.34
CA GLY A 8 3.40 -2.41 -0.17
C GLY A 8 3.98 -1.94 1.15
N SER A 9 5.32 -2.03 1.34
CA SER A 9 5.98 -1.53 2.55
C SER A 9 5.90 -0.02 2.67
N CYS A 10 6.09 0.71 1.56
CA CYS A 10 5.94 2.17 1.56
C CYS A 10 4.50 2.58 1.89
N ALA A 11 3.50 1.89 1.31
CA ALA A 11 2.08 2.14 1.59
C ALA A 11 1.73 1.87 3.06
N ALA A 12 2.23 0.77 3.64
CA ALA A 12 2.01 0.43 5.05
C ALA A 12 2.67 1.47 5.99
N ALA A 13 3.89 1.90 5.70
CA ALA A 13 4.60 2.92 6.47
C ALA A 13 3.86 4.27 6.42
N ALA A 14 3.47 4.73 5.23
CA ALA A 14 2.71 5.95 5.06
C ALA A 14 1.35 5.89 5.79
N SER A 15 0.65 4.74 5.72
CA SER A 15 -0.64 4.51 6.39
C SER A 15 -0.51 4.56 7.91
N LYS A 16 0.51 3.88 8.49
CA LYS A 16 0.81 3.95 9.92
C LYS A 16 1.06 5.36 10.39
N ALA A 17 1.89 6.10 9.65
CA ALA A 17 2.25 7.47 9.98
C ALA A 17 1.05 8.41 9.92
N ALA A 18 0.23 8.31 8.86
CA ALA A 18 -0.98 9.12 8.71
C ALA A 18 -1.99 8.81 9.81
N ALA A 19 -2.24 7.53 10.14
CA ALA A 19 -3.09 7.11 11.24
C ALA A 19 -2.58 7.63 12.60
N TYR A 20 -1.27 7.52 12.85
CA TYR A 20 -0.66 8.05 14.07
C TYR A 20 -0.89 9.56 14.22
N MET A 21 -0.61 10.32 13.16
CA MET A 21 -0.77 11.77 13.18
C MET A 21 -2.23 12.20 13.31
N LEU A 22 -3.16 11.46 12.69
CA LEU A 22 -4.60 11.72 12.78
C LEU A 22 -5.11 11.48 14.21
N LEU A 23 -4.83 10.31 14.78
CA LEU A 23 -5.42 9.89 16.05
C LEU A 23 -4.73 10.49 17.27
N THR A 24 -3.44 10.84 17.19
CA THR A 24 -2.70 11.43 18.31
C THR A 24 -2.59 12.96 18.24
N GLY A 25 -2.79 13.56 17.08
CA GLY A 25 -2.50 14.97 16.83
C GLY A 25 -1.01 15.32 16.78
N LYS A 26 -0.10 14.35 16.99
CA LYS A 26 1.36 14.57 17.03
C LYS A 26 1.97 14.41 15.65
N ARG A 27 2.86 15.33 15.25
CA ARG A 27 3.58 15.23 13.98
C ARG A 27 4.68 14.16 14.05
N LYS A 28 4.86 13.43 12.96
CA LYS A 28 5.97 12.51 12.69
C LYS A 28 6.69 12.93 11.41
N THR A 29 8.01 12.71 11.38
CA THR A 29 8.86 12.91 10.20
C THR A 29 9.42 11.60 9.68
N GLU A 30 9.37 10.55 10.50
CA GLU A 30 9.76 9.19 10.15
C GLU A 30 8.88 8.19 10.87
N ILE A 31 8.79 6.99 10.34
CA ILE A 31 8.03 5.88 10.92
C ILE A 31 8.73 4.56 10.65
N THR A 32 8.66 3.66 11.61
CA THR A 32 9.19 2.29 11.46
C THR A 32 8.06 1.29 11.43
N ILE A 33 8.12 0.36 10.47
CA ILE A 33 7.27 -0.83 10.39
C ILE A 33 8.14 -2.08 10.39
N GLU A 34 7.54 -3.22 10.66
CA GLU A 34 8.18 -4.51 10.45
C GLU A 34 7.64 -5.14 9.16
N THR A 35 8.53 -5.48 8.24
CA THR A 35 8.15 -6.16 6.99
C THR A 35 7.74 -7.62 7.27
N PRO A 36 6.99 -8.29 6.37
CA PRO A 36 6.67 -9.71 6.50
C PRO A 36 7.91 -10.61 6.65
N LYS A 37 9.06 -10.19 6.13
CA LYS A 37 10.35 -10.89 6.29
C LYS A 37 11.00 -10.66 7.66
N GLY A 38 10.40 -9.85 8.55
CA GLY A 38 10.94 -9.52 9.88
C GLY A 38 12.05 -8.45 9.85
N ILE A 39 12.22 -7.76 8.74
CA ILE A 39 13.21 -6.68 8.59
C ILE A 39 12.54 -5.35 8.95
N PRO A 40 13.10 -4.58 9.90
CA PRO A 40 12.58 -3.25 10.20
C PRO A 40 12.81 -2.30 9.02
N TYR A 41 11.80 -1.53 8.68
CA TYR A 41 11.84 -0.49 7.68
C TYR A 41 11.50 0.86 8.30
N THR A 42 12.48 1.76 8.35
CA THR A 42 12.29 3.15 8.78
C THR A 42 12.19 4.05 7.56
N ALA A 43 11.00 4.58 7.33
CA ALA A 43 10.70 5.45 6.20
C ALA A 43 10.69 6.93 6.63
N GLN A 44 11.30 7.79 5.82
CA GLN A 44 11.16 9.23 5.94
C GLN A 44 9.82 9.67 5.34
N LEU A 45 9.14 10.59 6.00
CA LEU A 45 7.83 11.07 5.57
C LEU A 45 7.97 12.42 4.88
N VAL A 46 7.36 12.53 3.72
CA VAL A 46 7.29 13.77 2.92
C VAL A 46 5.84 14.16 2.65
N ASP A 47 5.60 15.38 2.17
CA ASP A 47 4.32 15.90 1.74
C ASP A 47 3.19 15.70 2.79
N ILE A 48 3.51 16.01 4.04
CA ILE A 48 2.57 15.83 5.15
C ILE A 48 1.51 16.94 5.13
N VAL A 49 0.26 16.54 4.88
CA VAL A 49 -0.93 17.40 4.94
C VAL A 49 -1.83 16.90 6.06
N ARG A 50 -2.28 17.81 6.92
CA ARG A 50 -3.06 17.47 8.12
C ARG A 50 -4.28 18.34 8.26
N SER A 51 -5.41 17.72 8.56
CA SER A 51 -6.64 18.38 9.00
C SER A 51 -7.20 17.66 10.25
N GLU A 52 -8.30 18.12 10.77
CA GLU A 52 -9.00 17.48 11.91
C GLU A 52 -9.61 16.12 11.53
N LYS A 53 -9.97 15.93 10.24
CA LYS A 53 -10.70 14.75 9.77
C LYS A 53 -9.84 13.78 8.98
N GLU A 54 -8.72 14.23 8.45
CA GLU A 54 -7.85 13.41 7.61
C GLU A 54 -6.39 13.87 7.67
N VAL A 55 -5.49 12.92 7.48
CA VAL A 55 -4.05 13.16 7.32
C VAL A 55 -3.57 12.40 6.11
N SER A 56 -2.74 13.06 5.30
CA SER A 56 -2.02 12.46 4.18
C SER A 56 -0.53 12.66 4.34
N CYS A 57 0.26 11.66 3.97
CA CYS A 57 1.71 11.77 3.82
C CYS A 57 2.20 10.79 2.78
N ALA A 58 3.43 10.99 2.30
CA ALA A 58 4.07 10.11 1.35
C ALA A 58 5.38 9.54 1.88
N VAL A 59 5.76 8.41 1.29
CA VAL A 59 7.06 7.76 1.44
C VAL A 59 7.65 7.59 0.04
N GLU A 60 8.90 8.03 -0.15
CA GLU A 60 9.64 7.78 -1.37
C GLU A 60 10.11 6.34 -1.40
N LYS A 61 9.81 5.64 -2.50
CA LYS A 61 10.19 4.24 -2.67
C LYS A 61 11.67 4.12 -2.99
N ASP A 62 12.39 3.40 -2.13
CA ASP A 62 13.77 2.98 -2.37
C ASP A 62 13.79 1.51 -2.83
N GLY A 63 14.08 1.29 -4.11
CA GLY A 63 14.18 -0.04 -4.72
C GLY A 63 15.50 -0.76 -4.45
N GLY A 64 16.44 -0.15 -3.72
CA GLY A 64 17.78 -0.70 -3.53
C GLY A 64 18.60 -0.68 -4.83
N ASP A 65 19.34 -1.76 -5.07
CA ASP A 65 20.12 -1.94 -6.30
C ASP A 65 19.31 -2.60 -7.43
N ASP A 66 17.97 -2.80 -7.25
CA ASP A 66 17.10 -3.36 -8.27
C ASP A 66 16.70 -2.28 -9.30
N PRO A 67 16.72 -2.57 -10.62
CA PRO A 67 16.29 -1.64 -11.67
C PRO A 67 14.75 -1.52 -11.73
N ASP A 68 14.11 -1.37 -10.60
CA ASP A 68 12.66 -1.23 -10.49
C ASP A 68 12.23 0.18 -10.95
N ILE A 69 11.33 0.23 -11.92
CA ILE A 69 10.80 1.47 -12.50
C ILE A 69 10.09 2.36 -11.47
N THR A 70 9.63 1.79 -10.36
CA THR A 70 8.94 2.52 -9.29
C THR A 70 9.90 3.11 -8.26
N THR A 71 11.23 2.94 -8.41
CA THR A 71 12.22 3.59 -7.53
C THR A 71 12.15 5.11 -7.65
N GLY A 72 12.15 5.81 -6.51
CA GLY A 72 11.99 7.27 -6.43
C GLY A 72 10.54 7.76 -6.46
N THR A 73 9.57 6.87 -6.73
CA THR A 73 8.15 7.25 -6.77
C THR A 73 7.61 7.48 -5.36
N LEU A 74 6.76 8.50 -5.21
CA LEU A 74 6.08 8.81 -3.95
C LEU A 74 4.82 7.95 -3.79
N ILE A 75 4.77 7.20 -2.70
CA ILE A 75 3.62 6.39 -2.32
C ILE A 75 2.89 7.13 -1.19
N TYR A 76 1.71 7.66 -1.49
CA TYR A 76 0.88 8.39 -0.55
C TYR A 76 -0.09 7.46 0.17
N ALA A 77 -0.33 7.77 1.44
CA ALA A 77 -1.48 7.26 2.17
C ALA A 77 -2.26 8.43 2.77
N LYS A 78 -3.56 8.46 2.52
CA LYS A 78 -4.50 9.35 3.18
C LYS A 78 -5.36 8.52 4.12
N VAL A 79 -5.35 8.88 5.40
CA VAL A 79 -6.19 8.25 6.42
C VAL A 79 -7.23 9.25 6.90
N SER A 80 -8.49 8.84 6.90
CA SER A 80 -9.63 9.65 7.35
C SER A 80 -10.54 8.84 8.27
N CYS A 81 -11.21 9.55 9.20
CA CYS A 81 -12.28 8.96 9.98
C CYS A 81 -13.50 8.74 9.08
N VAL A 82 -14.10 7.56 9.17
CA VAL A 82 -15.38 7.28 8.52
C VAL A 82 -16.48 7.69 9.48
N ASP A 83 -17.36 8.62 9.05
CA ASP A 83 -18.50 9.05 9.87
C ASP A 83 -19.38 7.83 10.22
N CYS A 84 -19.90 7.82 11.44
CA CYS A 84 -20.53 6.72 12.19
C CYS A 84 -21.76 6.02 11.56
N ALA A 85 -21.99 6.11 10.26
CA ALA A 85 -23.04 5.35 9.57
C ALA A 85 -22.65 3.90 9.25
N MET A 86 -21.36 3.56 9.28
CA MET A 86 -20.91 2.17 9.28
C MET A 86 -20.63 1.76 10.73
N GLU A 87 -21.63 1.20 11.38
CA GLU A 87 -21.51 0.67 12.74
C GLU A 87 -20.28 -0.22 12.83
N ALA A 88 -19.34 0.15 13.72
CA ALA A 88 -18.24 -0.71 14.10
C ALA A 88 -18.85 -2.05 14.56
N LYS A 89 -18.76 -3.08 13.72
CA LYS A 89 -19.25 -4.41 14.08
C LYS A 89 -18.46 -4.86 15.29
N GLN A 90 -19.14 -4.95 16.45
CA GLN A 90 -18.62 -5.55 17.69
C GLN A 90 -17.47 -4.80 18.40
N GLY A 91 -17.41 -3.45 18.35
CA GLY A 91 -16.46 -2.69 19.19
C GLY A 91 -14.98 -2.78 18.78
N HIS A 92 -14.68 -3.29 17.59
CA HIS A 92 -13.35 -3.31 17.00
C HIS A 92 -13.25 -2.31 15.85
N PRO A 93 -12.10 -1.59 15.70
CA PRO A 93 -11.89 -0.69 14.56
C PRO A 93 -11.99 -1.45 13.23
N GLN A 94 -12.63 -0.85 12.24
CA GLN A 94 -12.64 -1.36 10.87
C GLN A 94 -11.75 -0.48 10.00
N ILE A 95 -10.90 -1.13 9.19
CA ILE A 95 -10.02 -0.44 8.26
C ILE A 95 -10.49 -0.72 6.83
N VAL A 96 -10.96 0.32 6.15
CA VAL A 96 -11.37 0.23 4.74
C VAL A 96 -10.21 0.72 3.88
N ILE A 97 -9.63 -0.18 3.08
CA ILE A 97 -8.48 0.12 2.22
C ILE A 97 -8.91 0.19 0.77
N ASP A 98 -8.59 1.29 0.10
CA ASP A 98 -8.87 1.47 -1.33
C ASP A 98 -7.70 2.19 -2.04
N GLY A 99 -7.73 2.17 -3.37
CA GLY A 99 -6.79 2.90 -4.22
C GLY A 99 -7.38 4.21 -4.72
N GLY A 100 -6.56 5.25 -4.67
CA GLY A 100 -6.80 6.55 -5.26
C GLY A 100 -6.05 6.73 -6.59
N ILE A 101 -5.60 7.95 -6.85
CA ILE A 101 -4.91 8.33 -8.10
C ILE A 101 -3.69 7.45 -8.33
N GLY A 102 -3.54 6.93 -9.56
CA GLY A 102 -2.39 6.15 -10.01
C GLY A 102 -2.25 4.75 -9.41
N VAL A 103 -3.21 4.32 -8.57
CA VAL A 103 -3.36 2.91 -8.20
C VAL A 103 -4.37 2.27 -9.14
N GLY A 104 -3.95 1.24 -9.87
CA GLY A 104 -4.77 0.60 -10.89
C GLY A 104 -5.97 -0.12 -10.32
N ARG A 105 -6.97 -0.34 -11.19
CA ARG A 105 -8.16 -1.17 -10.91
C ARG A 105 -8.08 -2.48 -11.69
N VAL A 106 -8.46 -3.55 -11.03
CA VAL A 106 -8.54 -4.88 -11.62
C VAL A 106 -9.76 -4.95 -12.56
N THR A 107 -9.52 -5.32 -13.82
CA THR A 107 -10.59 -5.44 -14.84
C THR A 107 -10.79 -6.85 -15.37
N LYS A 108 -9.86 -7.77 -15.06
CA LYS A 108 -9.93 -9.17 -15.51
C LYS A 108 -9.83 -10.13 -14.30
N PRO A 109 -10.49 -11.28 -14.37
CA PRO A 109 -10.39 -12.30 -13.33
C PRO A 109 -9.00 -12.96 -13.30
N GLY A 110 -8.70 -13.70 -12.22
CA GLY A 110 -7.46 -14.46 -12.08
C GLY A 110 -6.29 -13.69 -11.46
N LEU A 111 -6.50 -12.44 -11.04
CA LEU A 111 -5.57 -11.65 -10.25
C LEU A 111 -5.82 -11.84 -8.75
N ASP A 112 -4.92 -11.31 -7.93
CA ASP A 112 -5.00 -11.36 -6.47
C ASP A 112 -6.30 -10.73 -5.94
N GLN A 113 -6.72 -9.60 -6.53
CA GLN A 113 -7.93 -8.89 -6.14
C GLN A 113 -9.09 -9.16 -7.12
N PRO A 114 -10.33 -9.17 -6.63
CA PRO A 114 -11.51 -9.23 -7.48
C PRO A 114 -11.62 -8.10 -8.49
N VAL A 115 -12.32 -8.36 -9.60
CA VAL A 115 -12.64 -7.33 -10.61
C VAL A 115 -13.37 -6.15 -9.95
N GLY A 116 -12.95 -4.94 -10.27
CA GLY A 116 -13.45 -3.67 -9.71
C GLY A 116 -12.66 -3.16 -8.51
N ASN A 117 -11.91 -4.02 -7.82
CA ASN A 117 -11.09 -3.60 -6.68
C ASN A 117 -9.82 -2.87 -7.12
N ALA A 118 -9.30 -2.03 -6.21
CA ALA A 118 -7.95 -1.48 -6.35
C ALA A 118 -6.92 -2.61 -6.38
N ALA A 119 -5.94 -2.49 -7.26
CA ALA A 119 -4.83 -3.43 -7.41
C ALA A 119 -3.83 -3.30 -6.24
N ILE A 120 -4.33 -3.45 -5.02
CA ILE A 120 -3.54 -3.54 -3.79
C ILE A 120 -3.64 -5.00 -3.35
N ASN A 121 -2.57 -5.76 -3.51
CA ASN A 121 -2.55 -7.20 -3.24
C ASN A 121 -2.82 -7.51 -1.75
N HIS A 122 -3.15 -8.78 -1.44
CA HIS A 122 -3.54 -9.18 -0.07
C HIS A 122 -2.45 -8.88 0.96
N VAL A 123 -1.17 -9.21 0.70
CA VAL A 123 -0.09 -8.95 1.67
C VAL A 123 0.08 -7.46 1.99
N PRO A 124 0.17 -6.52 1.02
CA PRO A 124 0.10 -5.09 1.30
C PRO A 124 -1.13 -4.66 2.09
N ARG A 125 -2.33 -5.21 1.81
CA ARG A 125 -3.53 -4.91 2.59
C ARG A 125 -3.41 -5.35 4.04
N GLU A 126 -2.92 -6.57 4.29
CA GLU A 126 -2.65 -7.08 5.63
C GLU A 126 -1.62 -6.23 6.38
N MET A 127 -0.55 -5.80 5.70
CA MET A 127 0.45 -4.90 6.27
C MET A 127 -0.16 -3.55 6.68
N ILE A 128 -0.92 -2.93 5.80
CA ILE A 128 -1.60 -1.65 6.06
C ILE A 128 -2.56 -1.81 7.25
N GLU A 129 -3.41 -2.82 7.22
CA GLU A 129 -4.39 -3.09 8.26
C GLU A 129 -3.72 -3.31 9.62
N LYS A 130 -2.70 -4.19 9.69
CA LYS A 130 -1.92 -4.47 10.89
C LYS A 130 -1.32 -3.19 11.49
N GLU A 131 -0.66 -2.40 10.67
CA GLU A 131 0.05 -1.20 11.13
C GLU A 131 -0.93 -0.11 11.60
N VAL A 132 -2.07 0.06 10.94
CA VAL A 132 -3.11 1.01 11.34
C VAL A 132 -3.82 0.55 12.62
N LEU A 133 -4.15 -0.75 12.74
CA LEU A 133 -4.75 -1.32 13.95
C LEU A 133 -3.84 -1.21 15.17
N GLN A 134 -2.51 -1.30 15.01
CA GLN A 134 -1.57 -1.04 16.10
C GLN A 134 -1.73 0.39 16.64
N ILE A 135 -1.92 1.37 15.76
CA ILE A 135 -2.14 2.76 16.17
C ILE A 135 -3.50 2.93 16.84
N CYS A 136 -4.57 2.31 16.30
CA CYS A 136 -5.88 2.31 16.95
C CYS A 136 -5.78 1.75 18.38
N SER A 137 -5.07 0.65 18.56
CA SER A 137 -4.84 0.02 19.87
C SER A 137 -4.05 0.92 20.82
N LEU A 138 -3.04 1.63 20.31
CA LEU A 138 -2.19 2.54 21.09
C LEU A 138 -3.00 3.66 21.76
N VAL A 139 -4.09 4.13 21.12
CA VAL A 139 -4.91 5.26 21.60
C VAL A 139 -6.33 4.84 21.98
N ASP A 140 -6.60 3.53 22.07
CA ASP A 140 -7.93 2.95 22.36
C ASP A 140 -9.04 3.45 21.40
N TYR A 141 -8.70 3.69 20.14
CA TYR A 141 -9.66 4.12 19.12
C TYR A 141 -10.51 2.95 18.65
N LYS A 142 -11.84 3.13 18.65
CA LYS A 142 -12.82 2.07 18.31
C LYS A 142 -13.58 2.35 17.01
N GLY A 143 -13.40 3.52 16.42
CA GLY A 143 -14.09 3.92 15.20
C GLY A 143 -13.51 3.26 13.96
N SER A 144 -14.11 3.53 12.79
CA SER A 144 -13.65 3.04 11.50
C SER A 144 -12.76 4.08 10.81
N LEU A 145 -11.72 3.60 10.12
CA LEU A 145 -10.81 4.43 9.34
C LEU A 145 -10.84 4.00 7.87
N ARG A 146 -10.77 4.98 6.97
CA ARG A 146 -10.52 4.76 5.54
C ARG A 146 -9.07 5.09 5.26
N VAL A 147 -8.40 4.18 4.56
CA VAL A 147 -7.04 4.33 4.04
C VAL A 147 -7.10 4.35 2.53
N GLU A 148 -6.69 5.45 1.91
CA GLU A 148 -6.60 5.60 0.46
C GLU A 148 -5.13 5.68 0.06
N ILE A 149 -4.68 4.75 -0.77
CA ILE A 149 -3.31 4.71 -1.28
C ILE A 149 -3.28 5.35 -2.68
N SER A 150 -2.38 6.29 -2.90
CA SER A 150 -2.22 6.97 -4.18
C SER A 150 -0.76 7.01 -4.62
N VAL A 151 -0.57 6.97 -5.93
CA VAL A 151 0.75 7.09 -6.59
C VAL A 151 0.55 8.02 -7.79
N PRO A 152 0.70 9.34 -7.64
CA PRO A 152 0.32 10.29 -8.69
C PRO A 152 0.93 9.99 -10.06
N GLU A 153 2.16 9.49 -10.12
CA GLU A 153 2.86 9.10 -11.35
C GLU A 153 2.47 7.70 -11.86
N GLY A 154 1.64 6.98 -11.10
CA GLY A 154 1.38 5.55 -11.31
C GLY A 154 0.72 5.21 -12.63
N GLU A 155 -0.08 6.11 -13.22
CA GLU A 155 -0.69 5.88 -14.52
C GLU A 155 0.38 5.85 -15.63
N GLY A 156 1.27 6.84 -15.66
CA GLY A 156 2.38 6.87 -16.60
C GLY A 156 3.37 5.72 -16.39
N LEU A 157 3.67 5.37 -15.14
CA LEU A 157 4.53 4.23 -14.82
C LEU A 157 3.93 2.90 -15.29
N ALA A 158 2.61 2.73 -15.20
CA ALA A 158 1.92 1.52 -15.58
C ALA A 158 2.14 1.14 -17.06
N GLU A 159 2.30 2.12 -17.95
CA GLU A 159 2.55 1.90 -19.38
C GLU A 159 3.85 1.12 -19.62
N HIS A 160 4.81 1.24 -18.70
CA HIS A 160 6.11 0.56 -18.75
C HIS A 160 6.15 -0.74 -17.92
N THR A 161 5.00 -1.22 -17.45
CA THR A 161 4.85 -2.45 -16.68
C THR A 161 4.00 -3.48 -17.41
N PHE A 162 3.85 -4.67 -16.81
CA PHE A 162 2.91 -5.68 -17.29
C PHE A 162 1.44 -5.41 -16.90
N ASN A 163 1.16 -4.39 -16.07
CA ASN A 163 -0.17 -4.11 -15.54
C ASN A 163 -1.25 -4.02 -16.62
N PRO A 164 -1.10 -3.25 -17.72
CA PRO A 164 -2.13 -3.17 -18.75
C PRO A 164 -2.44 -4.53 -19.41
N ARG A 165 -1.44 -5.36 -19.63
CA ARG A 165 -1.61 -6.72 -20.20
C ARG A 165 -2.38 -7.63 -19.24
N LEU A 166 -2.12 -7.49 -17.95
CA LEU A 166 -2.82 -8.24 -16.89
C LEU A 166 -4.23 -7.71 -16.62
N GLY A 167 -4.65 -6.61 -17.26
CA GLY A 167 -5.97 -6.00 -17.01
C GLY A 167 -6.02 -5.18 -15.73
N ILE A 168 -4.91 -4.58 -15.33
CA ILE A 168 -4.84 -3.55 -14.31
C ILE A 168 -4.78 -2.20 -15.04
N VAL A 169 -5.80 -1.36 -14.84
CA VAL A 169 -6.00 -0.13 -15.62
C VAL A 169 -6.00 1.10 -14.70
N GLY A 170 -5.46 2.22 -15.18
CA GLY A 170 -5.45 3.51 -14.47
C GLY A 170 -4.35 3.65 -13.43
N GLY A 171 -3.34 2.76 -13.43
CA GLY A 171 -2.19 2.91 -12.54
C GLY A 171 -1.41 1.62 -12.30
N ILE A 172 -0.48 1.70 -11.36
CA ILE A 172 0.32 0.55 -10.94
C ILE A 172 -0.39 -0.28 -9.88
N SER A 173 0.10 -1.51 -9.67
CA SER A 173 -0.30 -2.34 -8.53
C SER A 173 0.59 -2.07 -7.31
N ILE A 174 -0.01 -2.12 -6.14
CA ILE A 174 0.68 -2.10 -4.84
C ILE A 174 0.92 -3.55 -4.44
N LEU A 175 2.18 -3.97 -4.45
CA LEU A 175 2.57 -5.36 -4.28
C LEU A 175 3.79 -5.52 -3.37
N GLY A 176 4.11 -6.78 -3.04
CA GLY A 176 5.27 -7.18 -2.26
C GLY A 176 4.91 -8.21 -1.20
N THR A 177 5.36 -9.45 -1.37
CA THR A 177 5.06 -10.57 -0.47
C THR A 177 5.96 -10.60 0.75
N SER A 178 7.23 -10.27 0.58
CA SER A 178 8.25 -10.22 1.66
C SER A 178 8.40 -8.83 2.29
N GLY A 179 7.85 -7.79 1.64
CA GLY A 179 8.02 -6.39 2.00
C GLY A 179 9.36 -5.79 1.57
N ILE A 180 10.29 -6.60 1.08
CA ILE A 180 11.60 -6.15 0.57
C ILE A 180 11.76 -6.47 -0.91
N VAL A 181 12.58 -5.66 -1.59
CA VAL A 181 13.03 -5.91 -2.96
C VAL A 181 14.40 -6.55 -2.91
N GLU A 182 14.51 -7.78 -3.42
CA GLU A 182 15.78 -8.48 -3.59
C GLU A 182 16.23 -8.27 -5.04
N PRO A 183 17.35 -7.56 -5.27
CA PRO A 183 17.83 -7.30 -6.63
C PRO A 183 18.05 -8.58 -7.41
N MET A 184 17.58 -8.61 -8.66
CA MET A 184 17.75 -9.76 -9.60
C MET A 184 17.10 -11.06 -9.10
N SER A 185 16.00 -10.98 -8.38
CA SER A 185 15.32 -12.14 -7.79
C SER A 185 14.72 -13.06 -8.87
N ASN A 186 15.19 -14.30 -8.94
CA ASN A 186 14.57 -15.35 -9.79
C ASN A 186 13.12 -15.65 -9.33
N GLN A 187 12.82 -15.49 -8.03
CA GLN A 187 11.49 -15.71 -7.50
C GLN A 187 10.49 -14.71 -8.07
N ALA A 188 10.89 -13.43 -8.24
CA ALA A 188 10.03 -12.43 -8.85
C ALA A 188 9.61 -12.78 -10.28
N ILE A 189 10.53 -13.35 -11.07
CA ILE A 189 10.25 -13.83 -12.43
C ILE A 189 9.24 -14.99 -12.39
N LEU A 190 9.46 -15.98 -11.51
CA LEU A 190 8.54 -17.12 -11.35
C LEU A 190 7.14 -16.69 -10.91
N ASP A 191 7.04 -15.72 -10.01
CA ASP A 191 5.75 -15.21 -9.53
C ASP A 191 5.02 -14.45 -10.63
N THR A 192 5.71 -13.69 -11.46
CA THR A 192 5.13 -13.03 -12.66
C THR A 192 4.55 -14.07 -13.62
N ILE A 193 5.31 -15.15 -13.92
CA ILE A 193 4.83 -16.25 -14.79
C ILE A 193 3.58 -16.92 -14.21
N LYS A 194 3.54 -17.17 -12.88
CA LYS A 194 2.38 -17.78 -12.22
C LYS A 194 1.14 -16.88 -12.34
N VAL A 195 1.29 -15.59 -12.15
CA VAL A 195 0.18 -14.63 -12.29
C VAL A 195 -0.39 -14.67 -13.71
N GLU A 196 0.47 -14.65 -14.73
CA GLU A 196 0.04 -14.72 -16.14
C GLU A 196 -0.66 -16.05 -16.46
N LEU A 197 -0.15 -17.18 -15.95
CA LEU A 197 -0.78 -18.49 -16.12
C LEU A 197 -2.15 -18.57 -15.44
N ASN A 198 -2.29 -18.05 -14.23
CA ASN A 198 -3.54 -18.04 -13.50
C ASN A 198 -4.61 -17.20 -14.23
N GLN A 199 -4.19 -16.05 -14.75
CA GLN A 199 -5.09 -15.18 -15.53
C GLN A 199 -5.59 -15.88 -16.80
N ARG A 200 -4.69 -16.56 -17.55
CA ARG A 200 -5.10 -17.32 -18.75
C ARG A 200 -6.02 -18.49 -18.45
N LYS A 201 -5.92 -19.10 -17.27
CA LYS A 201 -6.84 -20.18 -16.85
C LYS A 201 -8.21 -19.65 -16.41
N ALA A 202 -8.30 -18.41 -15.99
CA ALA A 202 -9.53 -17.79 -15.50
C ALA A 202 -10.36 -17.12 -16.63
N GLN A 203 -9.78 -16.95 -17.81
CA GLN A 203 -10.45 -16.51 -19.04
C GLN A 203 -11.06 -17.67 -19.81
#